data_861f64d2da6cc0300d63bad5b4f27438
#
_entry.id   861f64d2da6cc0300d63bad5b4f27438
#
_cell.length_a   1.000
_cell.length_b   1.000
_cell.length_c   1.000
_cell.angle_alpha   90.00
_cell.angle_beta   90.00
_cell.angle_gamma   90.00
#
_symmetry.space_group_name_H-M   'P 1'
#
loop_
_entity.id
_entity.type
_entity.pdbx_description
1 polymer ?
#
loop_
_entity_poly.entity_id
_entity_poly.type
_entity_poly.pdbx_seq_one_letter_code
_entity_poly.pdbx_strand_id
1 'polypeptide(L)'
;MEREFKIERKIEVNVSTEKKAKLNGNTFPIILISIVILFLAIFLFLPLVSIFIKALQDGFGVYKEAIVNDETLAAIKLTFLVTIITLPLNAIFGVSIAWATTKFNFKGKNILVTLIELPFAVSPIVAGFLFVLLFSPNNGVFGGWLKEHNLKIIFSTPGIVLATIFVTLPFVAKELIAVMQATGSAEEEAALTLGANGWHIFWKVTLPKIKWGLLYGVILCNARAVGEFGAVSVVSGHIRGETITMPLHIENLYNEYHFPQAYTVASLMSIFAILTLVIKNIIEWKVLKEEKQ
;
A
#
# COMPACT_ATOMS: atom_id res chain seq x y z
N MET A 1 41.80 -28.00 22.84
CA MET A 1 40.47 -27.69 23.35
C MET A 1 40.43 -26.40 24.19
N GLU A 2 41.13 -26.25 25.29
CA GLU A 2 41.08 -25.02 26.11
C GLU A 2 41.68 -23.77 25.46
N ARG A 3 42.64 -23.90 24.57
CA ARG A 3 43.21 -22.75 23.83
C ARG A 3 42.30 -22.24 22.71
N GLU A 4 41.58 -23.12 22.05
CA GLU A 4 40.61 -22.73 21.00
C GLU A 4 39.40 -22.02 21.62
N PHE A 5 38.88 -22.52 22.74
CA PHE A 5 37.78 -21.88 23.47
C PHE A 5 38.14 -20.47 24.01
N LYS A 6 39.42 -20.25 24.36
CA LYS A 6 39.90 -18.91 24.75
C LYS A 6 40.06 -17.95 23.59
N ILE A 7 40.37 -18.47 22.40
CA ILE A 7 40.51 -17.67 21.19
C ILE A 7 39.12 -17.26 20.66
N GLU A 8 38.14 -18.19 20.60
CA GLU A 8 36.75 -17.88 20.22
C GLU A 8 36.11 -16.85 21.16
N ARG A 9 36.27 -17.01 22.48
CA ARG A 9 35.75 -16.04 23.44
C ARG A 9 36.43 -14.67 23.34
N LYS A 10 37.70 -14.61 22.95
CA LYS A 10 38.40 -13.33 22.71
C LYS A 10 37.96 -12.66 21.40
N ILE A 11 37.59 -13.45 20.39
CA ILE A 11 37.06 -12.95 19.10
C ILE A 11 35.63 -12.45 19.32
N GLU A 12 34.75 -13.18 20.01
CA GLU A 12 33.40 -12.75 20.34
C GLU A 12 33.36 -11.47 21.19
N VAL A 13 34.25 -11.36 22.19
CA VAL A 13 34.36 -10.16 23.04
C VAL A 13 34.89 -8.96 22.24
N ASN A 14 35.84 -9.16 21.32
CA ASN A 14 36.33 -8.08 20.45
C ASN A 14 35.31 -7.63 19.44
N VAL A 15 34.53 -8.55 18.82
CA VAL A 15 33.47 -8.23 17.89
C VAL A 15 32.28 -7.53 18.58
N SER A 16 32.01 -7.84 19.85
CA SER A 16 30.95 -7.18 20.63
C SER A 16 31.36 -5.81 21.17
N THR A 17 32.65 -5.56 21.38
CA THR A 17 33.18 -4.25 21.84
C THR A 17 33.39 -3.27 20.69
N GLU A 18 33.67 -3.73 19.47
CA GLU A 18 33.73 -2.84 18.29
C GLU A 18 32.35 -2.35 17.85
N LYS A 19 31.23 -3.04 18.17
CA LYS A 19 29.86 -2.64 17.78
C LYS A 19 29.25 -1.56 18.65
N LYS A 20 29.88 -1.12 19.73
CA LYS A 20 29.54 0.11 20.44
C LYS A 20 30.61 1.16 20.20
N ALA A 21 30.81 1.57 18.95
CA ALA A 21 31.44 2.85 18.70
C ALA A 21 30.54 3.92 19.38
N LYS A 22 31.02 4.36 20.55
CA LYS A 22 30.42 5.48 21.27
C LYS A 22 30.31 6.65 20.28
N LEU A 23 29.10 7.09 20.00
CA LEU A 23 28.78 8.35 19.30
C LEU A 23 29.31 9.61 20.04
N ASN A 24 30.10 9.42 21.08
CA ASN A 24 30.74 10.47 21.86
C ASN A 24 32.05 10.89 21.17
N GLY A 25 32.01 11.94 20.42
CA GLY A 25 33.17 12.67 19.94
C GLY A 25 33.41 12.73 18.44
N ASN A 26 32.63 12.02 17.59
CA ASN A 26 32.75 12.11 16.15
C ASN A 26 31.74 13.10 15.59
N THR A 27 32.19 14.26 15.17
CA THR A 27 31.38 15.28 14.45
C THR A 27 30.80 14.75 13.13
N PHE A 28 31.44 13.74 12.52
CA PHE A 28 31.03 13.15 11.26
C PHE A 28 29.60 12.55 11.27
N PRO A 29 29.17 11.70 12.22
CA PRO A 29 27.79 11.21 12.28
C PRO A 29 26.77 12.33 12.46
N ILE A 30 27.10 13.35 13.25
CA ILE A 30 26.22 14.51 13.48
C ILE A 30 26.04 15.29 12.20
N ILE A 31 27.12 15.55 11.46
CA ILE A 31 27.06 16.22 10.17
C ILE A 31 26.21 15.41 9.17
N LEU A 32 26.44 14.10 9.08
CA LEU A 32 25.68 13.22 8.19
C LEU A 32 24.17 13.24 8.52
N ILE A 33 23.81 13.09 9.79
CA ILE A 33 22.42 13.13 10.25
C ILE A 33 21.81 14.51 9.94
N SER A 34 22.54 15.61 10.18
CA SER A 34 22.08 16.96 9.90
C SER A 34 21.81 17.17 8.41
N ILE A 35 22.68 16.66 7.53
CA ILE A 35 22.49 16.71 6.08
C ILE A 35 21.23 15.94 5.66
N VAL A 36 21.03 14.73 6.19
CA VAL A 36 19.83 13.92 5.90
C VAL A 36 18.56 14.61 6.40
N ILE A 37 18.59 15.15 7.62
CA ILE A 37 17.43 15.89 8.17
C ILE A 37 17.13 17.13 7.32
N LEU A 38 18.16 17.90 6.96
CA LEU A 38 18.00 19.10 6.13
C LEU A 38 17.44 18.74 4.74
N PHE A 39 17.94 17.67 4.13
CA PHE A 39 17.44 17.16 2.85
C PHE A 39 15.95 16.79 2.96
N LEU A 40 15.56 16.00 3.96
CA LEU A 40 14.18 15.61 4.19
C LEU A 40 13.29 16.83 4.49
N ALA A 41 13.78 17.79 5.27
CA ALA A 41 13.06 19.03 5.57
C ALA A 41 12.76 19.84 4.32
N ILE A 42 13.75 19.99 3.43
CA ILE A 42 13.57 20.77 2.20
C ILE A 42 12.72 20.01 1.17
N PHE A 43 13.02 18.74 0.91
CA PHE A 43 12.38 18.00 -0.20
C PHE A 43 11.04 17.36 0.18
N LEU A 44 10.77 17.11 1.45
CA LEU A 44 9.52 16.50 1.90
C LEU A 44 8.58 17.51 2.56
N PHE A 45 9.05 18.25 3.57
CA PHE A 45 8.18 19.15 4.34
C PHE A 45 7.86 20.45 3.60
N LEU A 46 8.81 21.03 2.87
CA LEU A 46 8.57 22.30 2.18
C LEU A 46 7.48 22.18 1.10
N PRO A 47 7.49 21.18 0.18
CA PRO A 47 6.39 20.97 -0.76
C PRO A 47 5.05 20.70 -0.05
N LEU A 48 5.06 19.87 1.01
CA LEU A 48 3.85 19.56 1.77
C LEU A 48 3.24 20.83 2.40
N VAL A 49 4.04 21.64 3.07
CA VAL A 49 3.60 22.90 3.66
C VAL A 49 3.11 23.88 2.58
N SER A 50 3.78 23.91 1.43
CA SER A 50 3.40 24.78 0.30
C SER A 50 1.99 24.45 -0.23
N ILE A 51 1.58 23.17 -0.23
CA ILE A 51 0.21 22.78 -0.60
C ILE A 51 -0.80 23.44 0.33
N PHE A 52 -0.59 23.39 1.65
CA PHE A 52 -1.51 24.00 2.63
C PHE A 52 -1.53 25.52 2.54
N ILE A 53 -0.37 26.17 2.36
CA ILE A 53 -0.29 27.61 2.19
C ILE A 53 -1.08 28.03 0.93
N LYS A 54 -0.88 27.35 -0.19
CA LYS A 54 -1.59 27.63 -1.43
C LYS A 54 -3.10 27.33 -1.35
N ALA A 55 -3.49 26.28 -0.65
CA ALA A 55 -4.89 25.94 -0.43
C ALA A 55 -5.65 27.02 0.37
N LEU A 56 -4.97 27.71 1.29
CA LEU A 56 -5.57 28.73 2.16
C LEU A 56 -5.29 30.16 1.69
N GLN A 57 -4.56 30.35 0.61
CA GLN A 57 -4.11 31.65 0.13
C GLN A 57 -5.28 32.62 -0.14
N ASP A 58 -6.39 32.12 -0.70
CA ASP A 58 -7.57 32.90 -1.06
C ASP A 58 -8.63 32.93 0.07
N GLY A 59 -8.27 32.47 1.25
CA GLY A 59 -9.08 32.49 2.44
C GLY A 59 -9.90 31.22 2.68
N PHE A 60 -10.36 31.07 3.93
CA PHE A 60 -11.09 29.87 4.37
C PHE A 60 -12.46 29.69 3.69
N GLY A 61 -13.07 30.78 3.21
CA GLY A 61 -14.33 30.74 2.45
C GLY A 61 -14.18 29.95 1.16
N VAL A 62 -13.17 30.29 0.35
CA VAL A 62 -12.86 29.62 -0.92
C VAL A 62 -12.46 28.15 -0.67
N TYR A 63 -11.68 27.89 0.37
CA TYR A 63 -11.32 26.55 0.78
C TYR A 63 -12.56 25.68 1.09
N LYS A 64 -13.50 26.20 1.86
CA LYS A 64 -14.75 25.49 2.19
C LYS A 64 -15.63 25.26 0.95
N GLU A 65 -15.77 26.27 0.09
CA GLU A 65 -16.55 26.17 -1.15
C GLU A 65 -15.96 25.09 -2.08
N ALA A 66 -14.65 25.04 -2.23
CA ALA A 66 -13.97 24.02 -3.02
C ALA A 66 -14.23 22.58 -2.51
N ILE A 67 -14.34 22.39 -1.18
CA ILE A 67 -14.64 21.07 -0.59
C ILE A 67 -16.10 20.69 -0.82
N VAL A 68 -17.03 21.63 -0.68
CA VAL A 68 -18.48 21.36 -0.76
C VAL A 68 -18.98 21.30 -2.21
N ASN A 69 -18.13 21.62 -3.18
CA ASN A 69 -18.44 21.50 -4.60
C ASN A 69 -18.85 20.06 -4.94
N ASP A 70 -19.90 19.90 -5.74
CA ASP A 70 -20.50 18.60 -6.09
C ASP A 70 -19.49 17.65 -6.76
N GLU A 71 -18.64 18.18 -7.65
CA GLU A 71 -17.61 17.37 -8.34
C GLU A 71 -16.52 16.89 -7.33
N THR A 72 -16.11 17.76 -6.41
CA THR A 72 -15.15 17.41 -5.35
C THR A 72 -15.75 16.33 -4.42
N LEU A 73 -17.00 16.50 -3.99
CA LEU A 73 -17.69 15.51 -3.16
C LEU A 73 -17.86 14.18 -3.86
N ALA A 74 -18.18 14.18 -5.17
CA ALA A 74 -18.27 12.98 -5.98
C ALA A 74 -16.90 12.27 -6.07
N ALA A 75 -15.82 13.02 -6.30
CA ALA A 75 -14.45 12.48 -6.34
C ALA A 75 -14.02 11.87 -5.00
N ILE A 76 -14.34 12.53 -3.88
CA ILE A 76 -14.10 12.01 -2.53
C ILE A 76 -14.88 10.70 -2.33
N LYS A 77 -16.18 10.70 -2.58
CA LYS A 77 -17.05 9.51 -2.44
C LYS A 77 -16.54 8.34 -3.27
N LEU A 78 -16.18 8.58 -4.53
CA LEU A 78 -15.68 7.55 -5.42
C LEU A 78 -14.34 6.98 -4.91
N THR A 79 -13.40 7.84 -4.50
CA THR A 79 -12.10 7.40 -3.97
C THR A 79 -12.28 6.50 -2.75
N PHE A 80 -13.14 6.88 -1.80
CA PHE A 80 -13.45 6.04 -0.65
C PHE A 80 -14.18 4.76 -1.01
N LEU A 81 -15.15 4.82 -1.93
CA LEU A 81 -15.87 3.63 -2.41
C LEU A 81 -14.90 2.61 -3.02
N VAL A 82 -14.04 3.06 -3.94
CA VAL A 82 -13.01 2.21 -4.56
C VAL A 82 -12.10 1.61 -3.49
N THR A 83 -11.64 2.41 -2.55
CA THR A 83 -10.75 1.95 -1.47
C THR A 83 -11.44 0.91 -0.58
N ILE A 84 -12.67 1.18 -0.12
CA ILE A 84 -13.46 0.27 0.74
C ILE A 84 -13.70 -1.09 0.07
N ILE A 85 -13.87 -1.12 -1.26
CA ILE A 85 -14.03 -2.37 -2.00
C ILE A 85 -12.67 -3.05 -2.21
N THR A 86 -11.65 -2.29 -2.57
CA THR A 86 -10.32 -2.82 -2.89
C THR A 86 -9.63 -3.45 -1.67
N LEU A 87 -9.70 -2.83 -0.49
CA LEU A 87 -8.98 -3.30 0.69
C LEU A 87 -9.40 -4.70 1.14
N PRO A 88 -10.70 -5.02 1.33
CA PRO A 88 -11.10 -6.38 1.70
C PRO A 88 -10.74 -7.42 0.64
N LEU A 89 -10.89 -7.09 -0.64
CA LEU A 89 -10.54 -8.00 -1.73
C LEU A 89 -9.03 -8.28 -1.75
N ASN A 90 -8.20 -7.25 -1.63
CA ASN A 90 -6.75 -7.44 -1.52
C ASN A 90 -6.33 -8.17 -0.24
N ALA A 91 -7.04 -7.98 0.87
CA ALA A 91 -6.80 -8.76 2.09
C ALA A 91 -7.11 -10.24 1.86
N ILE A 92 -8.27 -10.57 1.28
CA ILE A 92 -8.68 -11.96 0.99
C ILE A 92 -7.71 -12.63 0.00
N PHE A 93 -7.44 -11.98 -1.13
CA PHE A 93 -6.52 -12.53 -2.14
C PHE A 93 -5.08 -12.57 -1.61
N GLY A 94 -4.62 -11.53 -0.91
CA GLY A 94 -3.28 -11.46 -0.33
C GLY A 94 -3.03 -12.56 0.69
N VAL A 95 -3.99 -12.80 1.61
CA VAL A 95 -3.94 -13.92 2.57
C VAL A 95 -3.94 -15.26 1.84
N SER A 96 -4.83 -15.45 0.86
CA SER A 96 -4.92 -16.69 0.11
C SER A 96 -3.63 -17.00 -0.64
N ILE A 97 -3.05 -16.01 -1.30
CA ILE A 97 -1.79 -16.14 -2.02
C ILE A 97 -0.62 -16.42 -1.06
N ALA A 98 -0.51 -15.66 0.03
CA ALA A 98 0.54 -15.83 1.01
C ALA A 98 0.47 -17.22 1.66
N TRP A 99 -0.72 -17.65 2.03
CA TRP A 99 -0.94 -18.97 2.61
C TRP A 99 -0.59 -20.09 1.61
N ALA A 100 -1.09 -19.99 0.37
CA ALA A 100 -0.78 -20.97 -0.69
C ALA A 100 0.73 -21.06 -0.95
N THR A 101 1.42 -19.93 -1.06
CA THR A 101 2.84 -19.89 -1.41
C THR A 101 3.77 -20.23 -0.24
N THR A 102 3.37 -20.05 1.00
CA THR A 102 4.23 -20.34 2.16
C THR A 102 4.02 -21.73 2.72
N LYS A 103 2.78 -22.22 2.77
CA LYS A 103 2.45 -23.48 3.45
C LYS A 103 2.31 -24.69 2.52
N PHE A 104 2.18 -24.49 1.21
CA PHE A 104 2.03 -25.59 0.26
C PHE A 104 3.18 -25.64 -0.74
N ASN A 105 3.54 -26.87 -1.13
CA ASN A 105 4.48 -27.14 -2.21
C ASN A 105 3.73 -27.64 -3.43
N PHE A 106 3.74 -26.86 -4.51
CA PHE A 106 3.07 -27.20 -5.76
C PHE A 106 3.90 -26.75 -6.97
N LYS A 107 3.69 -27.43 -8.11
CA LYS A 107 4.32 -27.06 -9.37
C LYS A 107 3.81 -25.68 -9.81
N GLY A 108 4.71 -24.75 -10.12
CA GLY A 108 4.34 -23.38 -10.52
C GLY A 108 4.33 -22.35 -9.38
N LYS A 109 4.68 -22.72 -8.16
CA LYS A 109 4.78 -21.79 -7.01
C LYS A 109 5.61 -20.54 -7.34
N ASN A 110 6.78 -20.73 -7.95
CA ASN A 110 7.65 -19.60 -8.32
C ASN A 110 7.03 -18.71 -9.38
N ILE A 111 6.27 -19.27 -10.33
CA ILE A 111 5.53 -18.50 -11.33
C ILE A 111 4.47 -17.63 -10.65
N LEU A 112 3.72 -18.20 -9.69
CA LEU A 112 2.71 -17.44 -8.94
C LEU A 112 3.35 -16.29 -8.17
N VAL A 113 4.48 -16.49 -7.50
CA VAL A 113 5.23 -15.43 -6.80
C VAL A 113 5.67 -14.34 -7.77
N THR A 114 6.20 -14.72 -8.94
CA THR A 114 6.60 -13.75 -9.98
C THR A 114 5.41 -12.96 -10.53
N LEU A 115 4.27 -13.62 -10.74
CA LEU A 115 3.04 -12.96 -11.21
C LEU A 115 2.50 -11.92 -10.22
N ILE A 116 2.64 -12.17 -8.91
CA ILE A 116 2.28 -11.21 -7.88
C ILE A 116 3.18 -9.96 -7.91
N GLU A 117 4.42 -10.12 -8.34
CA GLU A 117 5.38 -9.01 -8.45
C GLU A 117 5.22 -8.21 -9.76
N LEU A 118 4.50 -8.74 -10.73
CA LEU A 118 4.31 -8.10 -12.03
C LEU A 118 3.76 -6.67 -11.94
N PRO A 119 2.79 -6.31 -11.06
CA PRO A 119 2.34 -4.94 -10.91
C PRO A 119 3.42 -3.95 -10.46
N PHE A 120 4.48 -4.41 -9.79
CA PHE A 120 5.62 -3.55 -9.46
C PHE A 120 6.56 -3.29 -10.64
N ALA A 121 6.66 -4.26 -11.56
CA ALA A 121 7.52 -4.16 -12.73
C ALA A 121 6.84 -3.39 -13.88
N VAL A 122 5.52 -3.39 -13.94
CA VAL A 122 4.73 -2.74 -14.99
C VAL A 122 4.32 -1.34 -14.54
N SER A 123 4.48 -0.35 -15.43
CA SER A 123 3.95 0.99 -15.15
C SER A 123 2.43 0.94 -14.91
N PRO A 124 1.90 1.64 -13.90
CA PRO A 124 0.45 1.68 -13.66
C PRO A 124 -0.36 2.11 -14.89
N ILE A 125 0.15 3.04 -15.68
CA ILE A 125 -0.50 3.47 -16.94
C ILE A 125 -0.61 2.31 -17.92
N VAL A 126 0.47 1.53 -18.08
CA VAL A 126 0.45 0.33 -18.95
C VAL A 126 -0.52 -0.71 -18.42
N ALA A 127 -0.58 -0.90 -17.11
CA ALA A 127 -1.60 -1.76 -16.49
C ALA A 127 -3.03 -1.30 -16.85
N GLY A 128 -3.30 0.01 -16.80
CA GLY A 128 -4.58 0.58 -17.25
C GLY A 128 -4.90 0.22 -18.71
N PHE A 129 -3.94 0.35 -19.61
CA PHE A 129 -4.11 -0.05 -21.02
C PHE A 129 -4.37 -1.55 -21.18
N LEU A 130 -3.75 -2.42 -20.38
CA LEU A 130 -4.06 -3.86 -20.40
C LEU A 130 -5.53 -4.12 -20.06
N PHE A 131 -6.09 -3.43 -19.06
CA PHE A 131 -7.51 -3.54 -18.73
C PHE A 131 -8.40 -3.04 -19.86
N VAL A 132 -8.02 -1.94 -20.54
CA VAL A 132 -8.77 -1.46 -21.72
C VAL A 132 -8.74 -2.50 -22.84
N LEU A 133 -7.59 -3.09 -23.13
CA LEU A 133 -7.46 -4.15 -24.15
C LEU A 133 -8.26 -5.41 -23.80
N LEU A 134 -8.42 -5.73 -22.52
CA LEU A 134 -9.20 -6.90 -22.11
C LEU A 134 -10.71 -6.63 -22.12
N PHE A 135 -11.15 -5.48 -21.63
CA PHE A 135 -12.56 -5.24 -21.28
C PHE A 135 -13.25 -4.13 -22.10
N SER A 136 -12.58 -3.55 -23.12
CA SER A 136 -13.23 -2.56 -23.98
C SER A 136 -14.41 -3.18 -24.76
N PRO A 137 -15.60 -2.55 -24.75
CA PRO A 137 -16.79 -3.12 -25.38
C PRO A 137 -16.67 -3.40 -26.88
N ASN A 138 -15.87 -2.62 -27.60
CA ASN A 138 -15.78 -2.72 -29.06
C ASN A 138 -14.61 -3.63 -29.52
N ASN A 139 -13.45 -3.50 -28.87
CA ASN A 139 -12.21 -4.15 -29.34
C ASN A 139 -11.54 -5.01 -28.26
N GLY A 140 -12.15 -5.15 -27.06
CA GLY A 140 -11.57 -5.92 -25.96
C GLY A 140 -11.77 -7.41 -26.15
N VAL A 141 -10.85 -8.22 -25.61
CA VAL A 141 -10.92 -9.70 -25.65
C VAL A 141 -12.24 -10.22 -25.09
N PHE A 142 -12.73 -9.61 -23.99
CA PHE A 142 -14.00 -9.95 -23.36
C PHE A 142 -15.13 -8.99 -23.75
N GLY A 143 -14.88 -8.05 -24.67
CA GLY A 143 -15.82 -6.97 -25.02
C GLY A 143 -17.16 -7.47 -25.54
N GLY A 144 -17.16 -8.46 -26.43
CA GLY A 144 -18.39 -9.07 -26.97
C GLY A 144 -19.26 -9.68 -25.89
N TRP A 145 -18.67 -10.51 -25.03
CA TRP A 145 -19.37 -11.14 -23.91
C TRP A 145 -19.95 -10.11 -22.92
N LEU A 146 -19.18 -9.09 -22.59
CA LEU A 146 -19.62 -8.00 -21.70
C LEU A 146 -20.81 -7.23 -22.29
N LYS A 147 -20.78 -6.98 -23.59
CA LYS A 147 -21.85 -6.28 -24.31
C LYS A 147 -23.14 -7.10 -24.33
N GLU A 148 -23.06 -8.41 -24.57
CA GLU A 148 -24.21 -9.33 -24.53
C GLU A 148 -24.88 -9.37 -23.15
N HIS A 149 -24.10 -9.22 -22.07
CA HIS A 149 -24.61 -9.25 -20.70
C HIS A 149 -24.89 -7.84 -20.12
N ASN A 150 -24.81 -6.78 -20.93
CA ASN A 150 -24.99 -5.39 -20.50
C ASN A 150 -24.05 -4.99 -19.32
N LEU A 151 -22.86 -5.56 -19.27
CA LEU A 151 -21.86 -5.26 -18.25
C LEU A 151 -20.85 -4.22 -18.77
N LYS A 152 -20.70 -3.12 -18.04
CA LYS A 152 -19.74 -2.06 -18.33
C LYS A 152 -18.62 -2.09 -17.28
N ILE A 153 -17.39 -2.41 -17.70
CA ILE A 153 -16.21 -2.43 -16.84
C ILE A 153 -15.37 -1.17 -17.09
N ILE A 154 -14.95 -0.93 -18.31
CA ILE A 154 -14.13 0.23 -18.65
C ILE A 154 -15.01 1.50 -18.68
N PHE A 155 -14.41 2.61 -18.25
CA PHE A 155 -15.07 3.91 -18.07
C PHE A 155 -16.24 3.83 -17.07
N SER A 156 -16.03 3.07 -16.00
CA SER A 156 -16.99 2.90 -14.91
C SER A 156 -16.27 2.48 -13.61
N THR A 157 -16.98 2.58 -12.48
CA THR A 157 -16.42 2.23 -11.15
C THR A 157 -15.80 0.83 -11.06
N PRO A 158 -16.39 -0.25 -11.63
CA PRO A 158 -15.76 -1.57 -11.63
C PRO A 158 -14.37 -1.60 -12.25
N GLY A 159 -14.15 -0.89 -13.35
CA GLY A 159 -12.83 -0.81 -13.98
C GLY A 159 -11.79 -0.12 -13.09
N ILE A 160 -12.20 0.95 -12.41
CA ILE A 160 -11.34 1.65 -11.44
C ILE A 160 -10.97 0.71 -10.28
N VAL A 161 -11.93 -0.03 -9.73
CA VAL A 161 -11.71 -1.01 -8.67
C VAL A 161 -10.73 -2.10 -9.11
N LEU A 162 -10.95 -2.71 -10.29
CA LEU A 162 -10.09 -3.77 -10.82
C LEU A 162 -8.65 -3.29 -11.04
N ALA A 163 -8.48 -2.10 -11.63
CA ALA A 163 -7.17 -1.50 -11.85
C ALA A 163 -6.47 -1.20 -10.52
N THR A 164 -7.19 -0.68 -9.53
CA THR A 164 -6.66 -0.40 -8.20
C THR A 164 -6.27 -1.69 -7.47
N ILE A 165 -7.12 -2.76 -7.52
CA ILE A 165 -6.80 -4.08 -6.97
C ILE A 165 -5.49 -4.60 -7.57
N PHE A 166 -5.38 -4.60 -8.89
CA PHE A 166 -4.18 -5.10 -9.58
C PHE A 166 -2.91 -4.41 -9.09
N VAL A 167 -2.89 -3.07 -9.05
CA VAL A 167 -1.72 -2.30 -8.66
C VAL A 167 -1.39 -2.46 -7.17
N THR A 168 -2.39 -2.68 -6.31
CA THR A 168 -2.21 -2.67 -4.86
C THR A 168 -2.18 -4.05 -4.21
N LEU A 169 -2.56 -5.13 -4.91
CA LEU A 169 -2.54 -6.50 -4.42
C LEU A 169 -1.16 -6.94 -3.88
N PRO A 170 -0.03 -6.62 -4.54
CA PRO A 170 1.28 -7.05 -4.07
C PRO A 170 1.62 -6.56 -2.66
N PHE A 171 1.09 -5.42 -2.21
CA PHE A 171 1.42 -4.86 -0.90
C PHE A 171 0.97 -5.79 0.24
N VAL A 172 -0.24 -6.33 0.16
CA VAL A 172 -0.75 -7.27 1.18
C VAL A 172 -0.07 -8.63 1.03
N ALA A 173 0.03 -9.15 -0.19
CA ALA A 173 0.57 -10.48 -0.43
C ALA A 173 2.04 -10.60 -0.02
N LYS A 174 2.89 -9.65 -0.40
CA LYS A 174 4.34 -9.67 -0.06
C LYS A 174 4.58 -9.51 1.42
N GLU A 175 3.86 -8.63 2.09
CA GLU A 175 3.95 -8.44 3.53
C GLU A 175 3.63 -9.73 4.27
N LEU A 176 2.53 -10.39 3.90
CA LEU A 176 2.13 -11.64 4.52
C LEU A 176 3.07 -12.81 4.21
N ILE A 177 3.60 -12.88 2.98
CA ILE A 177 4.61 -13.90 2.63
C ILE A 177 5.83 -13.74 3.53
N ALA A 178 6.34 -12.52 3.71
CA ALA A 178 7.50 -12.24 4.57
C ALA A 178 7.23 -12.63 6.03
N VAL A 179 6.08 -12.24 6.58
CA VAL A 179 5.68 -12.59 7.95
C VAL A 179 5.53 -14.10 8.13
N MET A 180 4.84 -14.79 7.22
CA MET A 180 4.63 -16.23 7.29
C MET A 180 5.93 -17.03 7.14
N GLN A 181 6.89 -16.55 6.34
CA GLN A 181 8.21 -17.16 6.22
C GLN A 181 9.04 -16.98 7.49
N ALA A 182 8.99 -15.79 8.10
CA ALA A 182 9.72 -15.49 9.32
C ALA A 182 9.19 -16.29 10.53
N THR A 183 7.87 -16.49 10.60
CA THR A 183 7.23 -17.19 11.72
C THR A 183 7.29 -18.72 11.63
N GLY A 184 7.64 -19.29 10.47
CA GLY A 184 7.73 -20.74 10.25
C GLY A 184 6.39 -21.49 10.34
N SER A 185 6.46 -22.83 10.47
CA SER A 185 5.28 -23.74 10.46
C SER A 185 5.12 -24.62 11.70
N ALA A 186 5.98 -24.47 12.71
CA ALA A 186 6.03 -25.38 13.85
C ALA A 186 4.69 -25.49 14.61
N GLU A 187 3.96 -24.42 14.78
CA GLU A 187 2.67 -24.41 15.49
C GLU A 187 1.56 -25.07 14.65
N GLU A 188 1.56 -24.85 13.33
CA GLU A 188 0.62 -25.49 12.42
C GLU A 188 0.87 -27.03 12.33
N GLU A 189 2.15 -27.44 12.34
CA GLU A 189 2.55 -28.84 12.36
C GLU A 189 2.15 -29.53 13.68
N ALA A 190 2.34 -28.84 14.81
CA ALA A 190 1.88 -29.32 16.11
C ALA A 190 0.36 -29.48 16.16
N ALA A 191 -0.40 -28.51 15.61
CA ALA A 191 -1.85 -28.60 15.53
C ALA A 191 -2.31 -29.76 14.62
N LEU A 192 -1.61 -30.03 13.51
CA LEU A 192 -1.86 -31.19 12.66
C LEU A 192 -1.67 -32.52 13.40
N THR A 193 -0.59 -32.64 14.21
CA THR A 193 -0.35 -33.88 15.00
C THR A 193 -1.41 -34.10 16.05
N LEU A 194 -2.07 -33.03 16.54
CA LEU A 194 -3.22 -33.10 17.46
C LEU A 194 -4.55 -33.36 16.73
N GLY A 195 -4.54 -33.60 15.42
CA GLY A 195 -5.73 -33.95 14.62
C GLY A 195 -6.56 -32.76 14.14
N ALA A 196 -6.03 -31.52 14.22
CA ALA A 196 -6.75 -30.37 13.70
C ALA A 196 -6.80 -30.40 12.16
N ASN A 197 -7.96 -30.07 11.57
CA ASN A 197 -8.09 -29.93 10.12
C ASN A 197 -7.51 -28.58 9.64
N GLY A 198 -7.17 -28.49 8.35
CA GLY A 198 -6.53 -27.31 7.77
C GLY A 198 -7.31 -26.01 7.95
N TRP A 199 -8.66 -26.07 7.91
CA TRP A 199 -9.52 -24.90 8.14
C TRP A 199 -9.46 -24.42 9.60
N HIS A 200 -9.41 -25.35 10.54
CA HIS A 200 -9.26 -25.02 11.97
C HIS A 200 -7.88 -24.42 12.26
N ILE A 201 -6.82 -24.98 11.66
CA ILE A 201 -5.45 -24.46 11.76
C ILE A 201 -5.40 -23.02 11.20
N PHE A 202 -5.99 -22.78 10.03
CA PHE A 202 -6.01 -21.43 9.45
C PHE A 202 -6.63 -20.41 10.39
N TRP A 203 -7.83 -20.65 10.91
CA TRP A 203 -8.56 -19.69 11.73
C TRP A 203 -8.01 -19.53 13.16
N LYS A 204 -7.49 -20.62 13.75
CA LYS A 204 -7.09 -20.64 15.16
C LYS A 204 -5.60 -20.49 15.38
N VAL A 205 -4.78 -20.79 14.37
CA VAL A 205 -3.31 -20.73 14.48
C VAL A 205 -2.76 -19.70 13.50
N THR A 206 -2.95 -19.91 12.18
CA THR A 206 -2.30 -19.08 11.16
C THR A 206 -2.78 -17.63 11.18
N LEU A 207 -4.09 -17.39 11.12
CA LEU A 207 -4.64 -16.04 11.05
C LEU A 207 -4.35 -15.18 12.28
N PRO A 208 -4.50 -15.68 13.53
CA PRO A 208 -4.09 -14.92 14.70
C PRO A 208 -2.60 -14.59 14.73
N LYS A 209 -1.75 -15.48 14.22
CA LYS A 209 -0.30 -15.29 14.16
C LYS A 209 0.12 -14.20 13.18
N ILE A 210 -0.57 -14.09 12.05
CA ILE A 210 -0.27 -13.10 11.01
C ILE A 210 -1.10 -11.82 11.12
N LYS A 211 -1.98 -11.68 12.12
CA LYS A 211 -2.93 -10.55 12.25
C LYS A 211 -2.28 -9.18 12.11
N TRP A 212 -1.11 -9.00 12.71
CA TRP A 212 -0.38 -7.74 12.68
C TRP A 212 0.23 -7.46 11.30
N GLY A 213 0.83 -8.48 10.66
CA GLY A 213 1.31 -8.37 9.28
C GLY A 213 0.17 -8.09 8.29
N LEU A 214 -0.99 -8.72 8.48
CA LEU A 214 -2.18 -8.45 7.69
C LEU A 214 -2.63 -6.99 7.85
N LEU A 215 -2.72 -6.51 9.08
CA LEU A 215 -3.11 -5.13 9.35
C LEU A 215 -2.11 -4.14 8.73
N TYR A 216 -0.82 -4.40 8.86
CA TYR A 216 0.23 -3.59 8.24
C TYR A 216 0.14 -3.58 6.72
N GLY A 217 0.01 -4.75 6.08
CA GLY A 217 -0.18 -4.89 4.64
C GLY A 217 -1.43 -4.15 4.13
N VAL A 218 -2.54 -4.21 4.87
CA VAL A 218 -3.78 -3.48 4.54
C VAL A 218 -3.58 -1.96 4.65
N ILE A 219 -2.84 -1.47 5.64
CA ILE A 219 -2.54 -0.03 5.77
C ILE A 219 -1.67 0.45 4.61
N LEU A 220 -0.65 -0.31 4.21
CA LEU A 220 0.17 0.02 3.04
C LEU A 220 -0.67 0.02 1.76
N CYS A 221 -1.53 -0.99 1.60
CA CYS A 221 -2.47 -1.08 0.49
C CYS A 221 -3.41 0.13 0.45
N ASN A 222 -3.95 0.56 1.61
CA ASN A 222 -4.80 1.75 1.73
C ASN A 222 -4.08 3.02 1.26
N ALA A 223 -2.88 3.27 1.77
CA ALA A 223 -2.10 4.44 1.39
C ALA A 223 -1.84 4.49 -0.13
N ARG A 224 -1.61 3.33 -0.74
CA ARG A 224 -1.39 3.21 -2.18
C ARG A 224 -2.68 3.33 -3.00
N ALA A 225 -3.79 2.75 -2.52
CA ALA A 225 -5.08 2.75 -3.21
C ALA A 225 -5.71 4.15 -3.28
N VAL A 226 -5.69 4.90 -2.18
CA VAL A 226 -6.21 6.29 -2.13
C VAL A 226 -5.47 7.20 -3.11
N GLY A 227 -4.15 7.00 -3.27
CA GLY A 227 -3.31 7.77 -4.18
C GLY A 227 -3.16 7.18 -5.58
N GLU A 228 -3.96 6.17 -5.96
CA GLU A 228 -3.83 5.57 -7.30
C GLU A 228 -4.29 6.54 -8.38
N PHE A 229 -3.37 6.82 -9.29
CA PHE A 229 -3.58 7.75 -10.38
C PHE A 229 -3.35 7.08 -11.75
N GLY A 230 -2.19 6.44 -11.93
CA GLY A 230 -1.73 6.03 -13.25
C GLY A 230 -2.63 5.03 -13.96
N ALA A 231 -3.05 3.95 -13.30
CA ALA A 231 -3.95 2.98 -13.91
C ALA A 231 -5.38 3.53 -14.01
N VAL A 232 -5.80 4.28 -12.99
CA VAL A 232 -7.14 4.88 -12.94
C VAL A 232 -7.32 5.93 -14.04
N SER A 233 -6.31 6.74 -14.36
CA SER A 233 -6.40 7.76 -15.43
C SER A 233 -6.77 7.15 -16.79
N VAL A 234 -6.33 5.92 -17.05
CA VAL A 234 -6.63 5.23 -18.31
C VAL A 234 -8.03 4.59 -18.31
N VAL A 235 -8.41 3.94 -17.19
CA VAL A 235 -9.65 3.13 -17.13
C VAL A 235 -10.89 3.92 -16.75
N SER A 236 -10.72 5.13 -16.17
CA SER A 236 -11.85 5.94 -15.68
C SER A 236 -12.67 6.60 -16.79
N GLY A 237 -12.01 7.00 -17.89
CA GLY A 237 -12.63 7.77 -18.97
C GLY A 237 -12.95 9.22 -18.60
N HIS A 238 -12.50 9.71 -17.46
CA HIS A 238 -12.62 11.10 -16.99
C HIS A 238 -14.05 11.67 -16.99
N ILE A 239 -15.06 10.85 -16.65
CA ILE A 239 -16.46 11.31 -16.59
C ILE A 239 -16.68 12.05 -15.28
N ARG A 240 -16.95 13.37 -15.35
CA ARG A 240 -17.16 14.22 -14.18
C ARG A 240 -18.36 13.76 -13.35
N GLY A 241 -18.18 13.75 -12.03
CA GLY A 241 -19.20 13.31 -11.09
C GLY A 241 -19.41 11.80 -10.99
N GLU A 242 -18.83 10.98 -11.91
CA GLU A 242 -19.05 9.53 -11.95
C GLU A 242 -17.78 8.71 -11.77
N THR A 243 -16.70 9.01 -12.53
CA THR A 243 -15.50 8.16 -12.60
C THR A 243 -14.20 8.88 -12.28
N ILE A 244 -14.26 10.13 -11.85
CA ILE A 244 -13.09 10.93 -11.46
C ILE A 244 -12.82 10.71 -9.98
N THR A 245 -11.65 10.10 -9.66
CA THR A 245 -11.14 9.98 -8.29
C THR A 245 -10.45 11.29 -7.83
N MET A 246 -10.16 11.43 -6.53
CA MET A 246 -9.49 12.64 -6.01
C MET A 246 -8.18 12.97 -6.73
N PRO A 247 -7.25 12.01 -7.00
CA PRO A 247 -6.04 12.30 -7.77
C PRO A 247 -6.34 12.86 -9.17
N LEU A 248 -7.30 12.28 -9.88
CA LEU A 248 -7.72 12.76 -11.20
C LEU A 248 -8.42 14.13 -11.14
N HIS A 249 -9.18 14.37 -10.07
CA HIS A 249 -9.84 15.67 -9.87
C HIS A 249 -8.83 16.78 -9.63
N ILE A 250 -7.76 16.52 -8.88
CA ILE A 250 -6.66 17.46 -8.70
C ILE A 250 -6.00 17.79 -10.06
N GLU A 251 -5.72 16.78 -10.87
CA GLU A 251 -5.16 16.97 -12.21
C GLU A 251 -6.07 17.81 -13.09
N ASN A 252 -7.37 17.51 -13.13
CA ASN A 252 -8.33 18.25 -13.93
C ASN A 252 -8.41 19.72 -13.50
N LEU A 253 -8.56 20.00 -12.20
CA LEU A 253 -8.58 21.35 -11.66
C LEU A 253 -7.27 22.11 -11.97
N TYR A 254 -6.13 21.44 -11.89
CA TYR A 254 -4.85 22.05 -12.21
C TYR A 254 -4.73 22.41 -13.69
N ASN A 255 -5.14 21.50 -14.59
CA ASN A 255 -5.11 21.69 -16.03
C ASN A 255 -6.12 22.78 -16.49
N GLU A 256 -7.20 22.98 -15.74
CA GLU A 256 -8.20 24.03 -15.95
C GLU A 256 -7.84 25.37 -15.29
N TYR A 257 -6.63 25.49 -14.73
CA TYR A 257 -6.12 26.66 -14.03
C TYR A 257 -6.90 27.06 -12.77
N HIS A 258 -7.70 26.13 -12.19
CA HIS A 258 -8.36 26.30 -10.91
C HIS A 258 -7.43 25.93 -9.75
N PHE A 259 -6.30 26.62 -9.65
CA PHE A 259 -5.23 26.30 -8.71
C PHE A 259 -5.65 26.27 -7.23
N PRO A 260 -6.44 27.24 -6.71
CA PRO A 260 -6.86 27.21 -5.31
C PRO A 260 -7.66 25.93 -4.97
N GLN A 261 -8.58 25.52 -5.86
CA GLN A 261 -9.38 24.31 -5.70
C GLN A 261 -8.51 23.07 -5.80
N ALA A 262 -7.57 23.00 -6.75
CA ALA A 262 -6.63 21.89 -6.90
C ALA A 262 -5.79 21.71 -5.63
N TYR A 263 -5.22 22.80 -5.07
CA TYR A 263 -4.46 22.74 -3.82
C TYR A 263 -5.34 22.38 -2.61
N THR A 264 -6.61 22.80 -2.60
CA THR A 264 -7.56 22.41 -1.55
C THR A 264 -7.78 20.90 -1.54
N VAL A 265 -8.08 20.29 -2.69
CA VAL A 265 -8.26 18.82 -2.80
C VAL A 265 -6.95 18.08 -2.49
N ALA A 266 -5.80 18.60 -2.94
CA ALA A 266 -4.49 18.04 -2.63
C ALA A 266 -4.17 18.09 -1.12
N SER A 267 -4.58 19.17 -0.42
CA SER A 267 -4.42 19.28 1.03
C SER A 267 -5.26 18.23 1.79
N LEU A 268 -6.49 17.95 1.33
CA LEU A 268 -7.32 16.88 1.88
C LEU A 268 -6.66 15.52 1.71
N MET A 269 -6.14 15.21 0.52
CA MET A 269 -5.41 13.96 0.29
C MET A 269 -4.18 13.86 1.19
N SER A 270 -3.45 14.97 1.38
CA SER A 270 -2.30 15.01 2.29
C SER A 270 -2.70 14.73 3.74
N ILE A 271 -3.84 15.26 4.20
CA ILE A 271 -4.39 14.96 5.53
C ILE A 271 -4.70 13.46 5.66
N PHE A 272 -5.36 12.85 4.67
CA PHE A 272 -5.63 11.41 4.68
C PHE A 272 -4.36 10.56 4.69
N ALA A 273 -3.34 10.95 3.92
CA ALA A 273 -2.05 10.28 3.92
C ALA A 273 -1.36 10.37 5.30
N ILE A 274 -1.34 11.55 5.91
CA ILE A 274 -0.78 11.74 7.25
C ILE A 274 -1.54 10.91 8.29
N LEU A 275 -2.88 10.91 8.24
CA LEU A 275 -3.72 10.10 9.12
C LEU A 275 -3.38 8.61 8.99
N THR A 276 -3.25 8.10 7.77
CA THR A 276 -2.86 6.70 7.52
C THR A 276 -1.49 6.38 8.10
N LEU A 277 -0.49 7.28 7.95
CA LEU A 277 0.84 7.12 8.53
C LEU A 277 0.82 7.14 10.07
N VAL A 278 0.02 8.02 10.68
CA VAL A 278 -0.14 8.08 12.13
C VAL A 278 -0.75 6.77 12.64
N ILE A 279 -1.80 6.27 12.00
CA ILE A 279 -2.43 4.99 12.35
C ILE A 279 -1.42 3.85 12.22
N LYS A 280 -0.64 3.82 11.13
CA LYS A 280 0.43 2.85 10.92
C LYS A 280 1.42 2.86 12.09
N ASN A 281 1.96 4.01 12.46
CA ASN A 281 2.95 4.14 13.53
C ASN A 281 2.39 3.73 14.90
N ILE A 282 1.13 4.05 15.19
CA ILE A 282 0.47 3.60 16.44
C ILE A 282 0.37 2.07 16.49
N ILE A 283 0.06 1.44 15.37
CA ILE A 283 -0.05 -0.01 15.28
C ILE A 283 1.31 -0.67 15.44
N GLU A 284 2.34 -0.19 14.74
CA GLU A 284 3.72 -0.67 14.88
C GLU A 284 4.20 -0.58 16.35
N TRP A 285 3.91 0.53 17.00
CA TRP A 285 4.28 0.70 18.42
C TRP A 285 3.60 -0.32 19.33
N LYS A 286 2.31 -0.64 19.10
CA LYS A 286 1.59 -1.66 19.85
C LYS A 286 2.17 -3.06 19.62
N VAL A 287 2.47 -3.42 18.37
CA VAL A 287 3.07 -4.71 18.01
C VAL A 287 4.40 -4.91 18.72
N LEU A 288 5.30 -3.92 18.62
CA LEU A 288 6.60 -3.96 19.28
C LEU A 288 6.51 -4.06 20.81
N LYS A 289 5.41 -3.62 21.40
CA LYS A 289 5.17 -3.74 22.84
C LYS A 289 4.66 -5.13 23.22
N GLU A 290 3.84 -5.75 22.39
CA GLU A 290 3.35 -7.13 22.60
C GLU A 290 4.48 -8.17 22.46
N GLU A 291 5.41 -7.97 21.52
CA GLU A 291 6.57 -8.88 21.32
C GLU A 291 7.61 -8.84 22.46
N LYS A 292 7.57 -7.81 23.30
CA LYS A 292 8.49 -7.66 24.44
C LYS A 292 7.93 -8.21 25.76
N GLN A 293 6.67 -8.64 25.79
CA GLN A 293 6.02 -9.29 26.92
C GLN A 293 5.96 -10.81 26.74
#